data_0a68a275b6b5ae014723d4b8f50ab57d
#
_entry.id   0a68a275b6b5ae014723d4b8f50ab57d
#
_cell.length_a   1.000
_cell.length_b   1.000
_cell.length_c   1.000
_cell.angle_alpha   90.00
_cell.angle_beta   90.00
_cell.angle_gamma   90.00
#
_symmetry.space_group_name_H-M   'P 1'
#
loop_
_entity.id
_entity.type
_entity.pdbx_description
1 polymer ?
#
loop_
_entity_poly.entity_id
_entity_poly.type
_entity_poly.pdbx_seq_one_letter_code
_entity_poly.pdbx_strand_id
1 'polypeptide(L)'
;MRNMSFALTTPQIMEGTKTVTRRVGWLRLKPGDQLRPVRKCMGLRPGEKLDVLRDPLIVVSVRREPLRAMTDDVEYGCRECDLEGFGAHPDYRWPSAFVAMFCATHKGCTPETTVTRIEFAYHQDDGRLHG
;
A
#
# COMPACT_ATOMS: atom_id res chain seq x y z
N MET A 1 1.52 6.24 16.80
CA MET A 1 1.73 5.96 15.36
C MET A 1 1.41 4.50 15.08
N ARG A 2 0.61 4.24 14.07
CA ARG A 2 0.20 2.88 13.75
C ARG A 2 1.20 2.22 12.81
N ASN A 3 1.37 0.91 12.96
CA ASN A 3 2.17 0.11 12.05
C ASN A 3 1.32 -0.32 10.87
N MET A 4 1.91 -0.32 9.68
CA MET A 4 1.27 -0.84 8.48
C MET A 4 2.21 -1.83 7.82
N SER A 5 1.69 -3.02 7.53
CA SER A 5 2.50 -4.10 6.99
C SER A 5 2.59 -4.00 5.47
N PHE A 6 3.79 -4.22 4.93
CA PHE A 6 4.06 -4.22 3.50
C PHE A 6 4.80 -5.50 3.10
N ALA A 7 4.33 -6.64 3.60
CA ALA A 7 5.03 -7.91 3.36
C ALA A 7 5.20 -8.19 1.87
N LEU A 8 4.16 -7.94 1.07
CA LEU A 8 4.19 -8.24 -0.37
C LEU A 8 5.01 -7.23 -1.16
N THR A 9 5.14 -6.00 -0.65
CA THR A 9 5.81 -4.91 -1.37
C THR A 9 6.97 -4.34 -0.58
N THR A 10 7.63 -5.15 0.24
CA THR A 10 8.78 -4.70 1.03
C THR A 10 9.86 -4.03 0.16
N PRO A 11 10.30 -4.62 -0.97
CA PRO A 11 11.33 -3.96 -1.79
C PRO A 11 10.87 -2.61 -2.31
N GLN A 12 9.60 -2.48 -2.70
CA GLN A 12 9.08 -1.24 -3.25
C GLN A 12 9.00 -0.12 -2.19
N ILE A 13 8.75 -0.49 -0.94
CA ILE A 13 8.80 0.47 0.16
C ILE A 13 10.26 0.88 0.41
N MET A 14 11.18 -0.08 0.42
CA MET A 14 12.59 0.23 0.65
C MET A 14 13.15 1.14 -0.45
N GLU A 15 12.70 0.94 -1.69
CA GLU A 15 13.16 1.74 -2.83
C GLU A 15 12.40 3.05 -3.00
N GLY A 16 11.24 3.18 -2.36
CA GLY A 16 10.41 4.38 -2.49
C GLY A 16 9.57 4.41 -3.75
N THR A 17 9.37 3.29 -4.42
CA THR A 17 8.60 3.24 -5.67
C THR A 17 7.11 3.05 -5.45
N LYS A 18 6.69 2.56 -4.29
CA LYS A 18 5.28 2.41 -3.95
C LYS A 18 4.81 3.66 -3.23
N THR A 19 3.77 4.31 -3.76
CA THR A 19 3.21 5.52 -3.14
C THR A 19 1.73 5.43 -2.85
N VAL A 20 1.09 4.33 -3.19
CA VAL A 20 -0.34 4.09 -2.93
C VAL A 20 -0.49 2.68 -2.39
N THR A 21 -1.41 2.52 -1.47
CA THR A 21 -1.79 1.20 -0.98
C THR A 21 -3.29 1.17 -0.76
N ARG A 22 -3.91 0.03 -1.09
CA ARG A 22 -5.33 -0.20 -0.82
C ARG A 22 -5.46 -1.16 0.34
N ARG A 23 -6.35 -0.82 1.26
CA ARG A 23 -6.57 -1.60 2.48
C ARG A 23 -8.05 -1.72 2.76
N VAL A 24 -8.43 -2.79 3.43
CA VAL A 24 -9.76 -2.91 3.99
C VAL A 24 -9.71 -2.25 5.38
N GLY A 25 -10.69 -1.40 5.68
CA GLY A 25 -10.68 -0.68 6.95
C GLY A 25 -9.91 0.62 6.86
N TRP A 26 -9.16 0.95 7.92
CA TRP A 26 -8.39 2.18 8.02
C TRP A 26 -9.25 3.42 7.81
N LEU A 27 -10.44 3.41 8.43
CA LEU A 27 -11.48 4.40 8.15
C LEU A 27 -11.22 5.77 8.77
N ARG A 28 -10.30 5.86 9.73
CA ARG A 28 -10.04 7.12 10.45
C ARG A 28 -8.76 7.79 10.04
N LEU A 29 -8.08 7.22 9.05
CA LEU A 29 -6.84 7.78 8.55
C LEU A 29 -7.13 9.07 7.81
N LYS A 30 -6.27 10.07 7.96
CA LYS A 30 -6.44 11.37 7.31
C LYS A 30 -5.09 11.93 6.87
N PRO A 31 -5.09 12.88 5.93
CA PRO A 31 -3.84 13.50 5.48
C PRO A 31 -3.06 14.06 6.67
N GLY A 32 -1.75 13.88 6.63
CA GLY A 32 -0.85 14.30 7.69
C GLY A 32 -0.56 13.23 8.73
N ASP A 33 -1.40 12.18 8.79
CA ASP A 33 -1.11 11.08 9.69
C ASP A 33 0.16 10.37 9.28
N GLN A 34 0.85 9.77 10.24
CA GLN A 34 2.08 9.03 9.99
C GLN A 34 1.85 7.55 10.22
N LEU A 35 2.51 6.74 9.38
CA LEU A 35 2.42 5.29 9.44
C LEU A 35 3.84 4.72 9.50
N ARG A 36 4.05 3.75 10.39
CA ARG A 36 5.35 3.07 10.45
C ARG A 36 5.31 1.87 9.51
N PRO A 37 6.12 1.88 8.44
CA PRO A 37 6.11 0.74 7.51
C PRO A 37 6.90 -0.41 8.10
N VAL A 38 6.27 -1.58 8.17
CA VAL A 38 6.90 -2.78 8.72
C VAL A 38 6.75 -3.92 7.74
N ARG A 39 7.62 -4.94 7.85
CA ARG A 39 7.52 -6.10 6.98
C ARG A 39 6.26 -6.88 7.30
N LYS A 40 5.99 -7.14 8.58
CA LYS A 40 4.73 -7.70 9.04
C LYS A 40 4.50 -7.26 10.48
N CYS A 41 3.25 -7.14 10.88
CA CYS A 41 2.91 -6.76 12.24
C CYS A 41 2.00 -7.77 12.93
N MET A 42 1.60 -8.84 12.24
CA MET A 42 0.80 -9.93 12.78
C MET A 42 1.53 -11.23 12.55
N GLY A 43 1.25 -12.23 13.40
CA GLY A 43 1.87 -13.54 13.26
C GLY A 43 3.33 -13.57 13.67
N LEU A 44 3.77 -12.61 14.47
CA LEU A 44 5.14 -12.63 15.00
C LEU A 44 5.29 -13.76 16.02
N ARG A 45 6.40 -14.47 15.94
CA ARG A 45 6.71 -15.55 16.90
C ARG A 45 7.23 -14.95 18.20
N PRO A 46 7.15 -15.69 19.32
CA PRO A 46 7.74 -15.23 20.57
C PRO A 46 9.22 -14.90 20.36
N GLY A 47 9.63 -13.71 20.80
CA GLY A 47 11.00 -13.23 20.63
C GLY A 47 11.29 -12.61 19.29
N GLU A 48 10.41 -12.74 18.32
CA GLU A 48 10.58 -12.10 17.01
C GLU A 48 10.28 -10.62 17.13
N LYS A 49 11.16 -9.78 16.57
CA LYS A 49 11.01 -8.33 16.66
C LYS A 49 10.31 -7.79 15.42
N LEU A 50 9.67 -6.65 15.60
CA LEU A 50 9.08 -5.90 14.49
C LEU A 50 10.19 -5.41 13.57
N ASP A 51 10.04 -5.68 12.28
CA ASP A 51 11.03 -5.28 11.28
C ASP A 51 10.55 -3.99 10.62
N VAL A 52 11.02 -2.86 11.12
CA VAL A 52 10.68 -1.54 10.61
C VAL A 52 11.51 -1.27 9.36
N LEU A 53 10.86 -0.95 8.25
CA LEU A 53 11.50 -0.90 6.95
C LEU A 53 12.23 0.41 6.71
N ARG A 54 11.65 1.53 7.15
CA ARG A 54 12.28 2.84 6.99
C ARG A 54 11.49 3.87 7.81
N ASP A 55 11.86 5.15 7.69
CA ASP A 55 11.21 6.23 8.40
C ASP A 55 9.71 6.25 8.15
N PRO A 56 8.91 6.85 9.04
CA PRO A 56 7.46 6.85 8.89
C PRO A 56 7.01 7.46 7.56
N LEU A 57 5.97 6.87 6.99
CA LEU A 57 5.31 7.39 5.81
C LEU A 57 4.33 8.47 6.25
N ILE A 58 4.13 9.46 5.39
CA ILE A 58 3.21 10.57 5.65
C ILE A 58 2.03 10.43 4.71
N VAL A 59 0.82 10.34 5.27
CA VAL A 59 -0.40 10.21 4.47
C VAL A 59 -0.65 11.52 3.73
N VAL A 60 -0.82 11.44 2.41
CA VAL A 60 -1.10 12.58 1.55
C VAL A 60 -2.58 12.69 1.27
N SER A 61 -3.23 11.59 0.93
CA SER A 61 -4.66 11.58 0.65
C SER A 61 -5.27 10.23 0.99
N VAL A 62 -6.55 10.24 1.31
CA VAL A 62 -7.30 9.04 1.62
C VAL A 62 -8.65 9.16 0.93
N ARG A 63 -9.06 8.11 0.22
CA ARG A 63 -10.42 8.08 -0.32
C ARG A 63 -10.94 6.65 -0.34
N ARG A 64 -12.26 6.54 -0.34
CA ARG A 64 -12.94 5.26 -0.40
C ARG A 64 -13.40 5.03 -1.83
N GLU A 65 -13.18 3.83 -2.34
CA GLU A 65 -13.66 3.48 -3.66
C GLU A 65 -13.87 1.96 -3.73
N PRO A 66 -14.77 1.49 -4.60
CA PRO A 66 -14.90 0.05 -4.80
C PRO A 66 -13.65 -0.48 -5.50
N LEU A 67 -13.24 -1.67 -5.13
CA LEU A 67 -12.03 -2.26 -5.70
C LEU A 67 -12.13 -2.35 -7.23
N ARG A 68 -13.32 -2.61 -7.77
CA ARG A 68 -13.54 -2.71 -9.22
C ARG A 68 -13.30 -1.41 -9.99
N ALA A 69 -13.14 -0.27 -9.28
CA ALA A 69 -12.77 0.96 -9.97
C ALA A 69 -11.49 0.77 -10.80
N MET A 70 -10.61 -0.12 -10.36
CA MET A 70 -9.38 -0.42 -11.08
C MET A 70 -9.60 -1.16 -12.39
N THR A 71 -10.69 -1.94 -12.49
CA THR A 71 -10.98 -2.70 -13.72
C THR A 71 -12.04 -2.02 -14.57
N ASP A 72 -12.87 -1.17 -13.98
CA ASP A 72 -13.88 -0.43 -14.73
C ASP A 72 -13.22 0.57 -15.71
N ASP A 73 -12.07 1.14 -15.31
CA ASP A 73 -11.28 2.03 -16.15
C ASP A 73 -9.87 1.48 -16.19
N VAL A 74 -9.50 0.83 -17.27
CA VAL A 74 -8.23 0.12 -17.37
C VAL A 74 -7.04 1.08 -17.29
N GLU A 75 -7.14 2.26 -17.88
CA GLU A 75 -6.08 3.25 -17.80
C GLU A 75 -5.82 3.66 -16.36
N TYR A 76 -6.89 3.97 -15.64
CA TYR A 76 -6.80 4.29 -14.21
C TYR A 76 -6.17 3.12 -13.46
N GLY A 77 -6.67 1.90 -13.71
CA GLY A 77 -6.18 0.72 -13.02
C GLY A 77 -4.70 0.45 -13.26
N CYS A 78 -4.22 0.65 -14.48
CA CYS A 78 -2.81 0.45 -14.79
C CYS A 78 -1.94 1.47 -14.06
N ARG A 79 -2.36 2.74 -14.02
CA ARG A 79 -1.64 3.75 -13.25
C ARG A 79 -1.61 3.38 -11.77
N GLU A 80 -2.74 2.91 -11.25
CA GLU A 80 -2.83 2.55 -9.84
C GLU A 80 -1.98 1.34 -9.50
N CYS A 81 -1.90 0.34 -10.38
CA CYS A 81 -1.01 -0.79 -10.18
C CYS A 81 0.46 -0.35 -10.09
N ASP A 82 0.85 0.60 -10.93
CA ASP A 82 2.19 1.17 -10.89
C ASP A 82 2.44 1.88 -9.55
N LEU A 83 1.50 2.71 -9.11
CA LEU A 83 1.61 3.42 -7.84
C LEU A 83 1.61 2.47 -6.64
N GLU A 84 0.93 1.33 -6.77
CA GLU A 84 0.95 0.29 -5.74
C GLU A 84 2.30 -0.43 -5.67
N GLY A 85 3.20 -0.15 -6.60
CA GLY A 85 4.53 -0.73 -6.62
C GLY A 85 4.68 -1.91 -7.58
N PHE A 86 3.68 -2.18 -8.41
CA PHE A 86 3.68 -3.36 -9.27
C PHE A 86 3.91 -3.06 -10.74
N GLY A 87 4.40 -1.86 -11.08
CA GLY A 87 4.60 -1.49 -12.48
C GLY A 87 5.51 -2.43 -13.26
N ALA A 88 6.48 -3.06 -12.58
CA ALA A 88 7.38 -4.02 -13.20
C ALA A 88 7.00 -5.48 -12.94
N HIS A 89 5.93 -5.74 -12.20
CA HIS A 89 5.54 -7.10 -11.86
C HIS A 89 4.87 -7.76 -13.07
N PRO A 90 5.24 -9.00 -13.43
CA PRO A 90 4.70 -9.63 -14.64
C PRO A 90 3.18 -9.82 -14.62
N ASP A 91 2.60 -9.99 -13.44
CA ASP A 91 1.16 -10.24 -13.31
C ASP A 91 0.41 -9.04 -12.70
N TYR A 92 0.88 -8.52 -11.59
CA TYR A 92 0.11 -7.54 -10.81
C TYR A 92 0.21 -6.11 -11.36
N ARG A 93 0.93 -5.92 -12.46
CA ARG A 93 0.85 -4.66 -13.20
C ARG A 93 -0.48 -4.53 -13.93
N TRP A 94 -1.23 -5.62 -14.06
CA TRP A 94 -2.52 -5.64 -14.74
C TRP A 94 -3.66 -5.56 -13.74
N PRO A 95 -4.62 -4.64 -13.92
CA PRO A 95 -5.68 -4.42 -12.92
C PRO A 95 -6.48 -5.67 -12.57
N SER A 96 -6.84 -6.50 -13.55
CA SER A 96 -7.61 -7.69 -13.26
C SER A 96 -6.86 -8.68 -12.38
N ALA A 97 -5.57 -8.84 -12.61
CA ALA A 97 -4.74 -9.72 -11.78
C ALA A 97 -4.55 -9.15 -10.38
N PHE A 98 -4.36 -7.82 -10.29
CA PHE A 98 -4.25 -7.16 -9.00
C PHE A 98 -5.53 -7.34 -8.17
N VAL A 99 -6.69 -7.09 -8.78
CA VAL A 99 -7.98 -7.24 -8.09
C VAL A 99 -8.19 -8.68 -7.64
N ALA A 100 -7.86 -9.65 -8.50
CA ALA A 100 -7.99 -11.07 -8.15
C ALA A 100 -7.09 -11.43 -6.97
N MET A 101 -5.85 -10.95 -6.97
CA MET A 101 -4.91 -11.19 -5.89
C MET A 101 -5.40 -10.56 -4.59
N PHE A 102 -5.89 -9.32 -4.67
CA PHE A 102 -6.40 -8.62 -3.49
C PHE A 102 -7.58 -9.40 -2.87
N CYS A 103 -8.52 -9.84 -3.69
CA CYS A 103 -9.66 -10.61 -3.21
C CYS A 103 -9.23 -11.95 -2.63
N ALA A 104 -8.21 -12.57 -3.21
CA ALA A 104 -7.74 -13.87 -2.72
C ALA A 104 -7.05 -13.74 -1.36
N THR A 105 -6.48 -12.58 -1.06
CA THR A 105 -5.73 -12.37 0.19
C THR A 105 -6.55 -11.68 1.28
N HIS A 106 -7.80 -11.33 1.01
CA HIS A 106 -8.68 -10.66 1.99
C HIS A 106 -9.99 -11.41 2.06
N LYS A 107 -10.22 -12.12 3.16
CA LYS A 107 -11.40 -12.94 3.33
C LYS A 107 -12.68 -12.12 3.16
N GLY A 108 -13.60 -12.62 2.34
CA GLY A 108 -14.87 -11.94 2.10
C GLY A 108 -14.80 -10.78 1.12
N CYS A 109 -13.64 -10.49 0.56
CA CYS A 109 -13.49 -9.38 -0.38
C CYS A 109 -13.95 -9.81 -1.77
N THR A 110 -14.65 -8.90 -2.45
CA THR A 110 -15.07 -9.07 -3.85
C THR A 110 -14.72 -7.79 -4.60
N PRO A 111 -14.82 -7.76 -5.92
CA PRO A 111 -14.60 -6.51 -6.66
C PRO A 111 -15.51 -5.36 -6.24
N GLU A 112 -16.68 -5.64 -5.67
CA GLU A 112 -17.59 -4.60 -5.18
C GLU A 112 -17.21 -4.07 -3.81
N THR A 113 -16.29 -4.72 -3.12
CA THR A 113 -15.89 -4.28 -1.77
C THR A 113 -15.28 -2.87 -1.85
N THR A 114 -15.77 -1.98 -0.98
CA THR A 114 -15.19 -0.65 -0.85
C THR A 114 -13.92 -0.75 -0.04
N VAL A 115 -12.83 -0.25 -0.61
CA VAL A 115 -11.52 -0.24 0.03
C VAL A 115 -11.10 1.18 0.34
N THR A 116 -10.12 1.33 1.21
CA THR A 116 -9.51 2.62 1.51
C THR A 116 -8.23 2.73 0.68
N ARG A 117 -8.22 3.69 -0.24
CA ARG A 117 -7.04 4.00 -1.03
C ARG A 117 -6.24 5.06 -0.29
N ILE A 118 -5.01 4.77 0.01
CA ILE A 118 -4.14 5.64 0.80
C ILE A 118 -2.96 6.03 -0.07
N GLU A 119 -2.81 7.31 -0.34
CA GLU A 119 -1.62 7.85 -0.97
C GLU A 119 -0.69 8.38 0.12
N PHE A 120 0.59 8.06 0.04
CA PHE A 120 1.55 8.48 1.04
C PHE A 120 2.85 8.96 0.40
N ALA A 121 3.61 9.73 1.17
CA ALA A 121 4.92 10.21 0.77
C ALA A 121 5.95 9.72 1.77
N TYR A 122 7.19 9.66 1.31
CA TYR A 122 8.32 9.25 2.14
C TYR A 122 8.88 10.46 2.86
N HIS A 123 9.38 10.24 4.06
CA HIS A 123 10.05 11.28 4.81
C HIS A 123 11.28 11.72 4.01
N GLN A 124 11.37 13.02 3.72
CA GLN A 124 12.50 13.56 3.03
C GLN A 124 13.60 13.70 4.00
N ASP A 125 14.57 12.88 3.83
CA ASP A 125 15.71 13.02 4.63
C ASP A 125 16.50 14.02 4.01
N ASP A 126 16.53 14.97 4.47
CA ASP A 126 17.17 15.87 3.85
C ASP A 126 18.43 15.74 3.63
N GLY A 127 18.86 14.91 4.20
CA GLY A 127 20.10 14.64 3.90
C GLY A 127 20.28 14.56 2.54
N ARG A 128 19.41 14.19 2.04
CA ARG A 128 19.59 14.03 0.84
C ARG A 128 19.65 15.19 0.24
N LEU A 129 19.45 15.99 0.90
CA LEU A 129 19.59 17.02 0.35
C LEU A 129 20.78 17.39 0.25
N HIS A 130 21.21 16.90 0.57
CA HIS A 130 22.12 16.91 0.41
C HIS A 130 22.60 17.07 -0.22
N GLY A 131 22.03 17.34 -0.19
CA GLY A 131 22.34 17.30 -0.75
C GLY A 131 22.58 17.38 -1.05
#